data_3359c155ad7002d9d0a0e1bef983b540
#
_entry.id   3359c155ad7002d9d0a0e1bef983b540
#
_cell.length_a   1.000
_cell.length_b   1.000
_cell.length_c   1.000
_cell.angle_alpha   90.00
_cell.angle_beta   90.00
_cell.angle_gamma   90.00
#
_symmetry.space_group_name_H-M   'P 1'
#
loop_
_entity.id
_entity.type
_entity.pdbx_description
1 polymer ?
#
loop_
_entity_poly.entity_id
_entity_poly.type
_entity_poly.pdbx_seq_one_letter_code
_entity_poly.pdbx_strand_id
1 'polypeptide(L)'
;MSSAKLKVKEGAPERLSALLRAMPKAELHMHIEGSLEPELIFALAQRNGVALAYPDVAALRNAYQFTNLQSFLDIYHAGTMVLKTEQDFYDMTRAYLQRAAADNVIHAEIFFDTQTHTDHGLSADVVINGLHRACVDAQAQWGMTASLILCFLRHLSEQEAFESLEQAMPFRDKIVGVGLASGELGNPPEKFTKVFARARELGFRLVAHAGEEGPPAYIWSALDALKVERIDHGVQAFDDAALMQRLAQDKIPLTVCPLSNLKLCVFKNLSDHNLGRMLDAGIVATVNSDDPAYFGGYINENFTQTFAALGLTAQHAYTLARNSFDASFIEPGLRRSYIDRLNQVFESFQPPS
;
A
#
# COMPACT_ATOMS: atom_id res chain seq x y z
N MET A 1 -4.04 23.44 -46.99
CA MET A 1 -3.21 22.68 -46.05
C MET A 1 -4.15 21.87 -45.18
N SER A 2 -4.24 20.57 -45.47
CA SER A 2 -5.22 19.63 -44.88
C SER A 2 -4.77 19.21 -43.49
N SER A 3 -5.57 19.55 -42.50
CA SER A 3 -5.42 19.05 -41.11
C SER A 3 -5.80 17.54 -41.07
N ALA A 4 -4.80 16.69 -41.02
CA ALA A 4 -4.99 15.27 -40.77
C ALA A 4 -5.43 15.08 -39.31
N LYS A 5 -6.74 14.99 -39.06
CA LYS A 5 -7.30 14.46 -37.81
C LYS A 5 -6.85 13.01 -37.67
N LEU A 6 -5.97 12.74 -36.70
CA LEU A 6 -5.68 11.38 -36.27
C LEU A 6 -7.01 10.71 -35.90
N LYS A 7 -7.43 9.72 -36.70
CA LYS A 7 -8.51 8.80 -36.32
C LYS A 7 -8.02 8.01 -35.12
N VAL A 8 -8.53 8.31 -33.92
CA VAL A 8 -8.43 7.44 -32.77
C VAL A 8 -9.12 6.13 -33.17
N LYS A 9 -8.36 5.03 -33.21
CA LYS A 9 -8.92 3.70 -33.49
C LYS A 9 -9.91 3.36 -32.39
N GLU A 10 -11.18 3.11 -32.74
CA GLU A 10 -12.18 2.52 -31.86
C GLU A 10 -11.57 1.26 -31.22
N GLY A 11 -11.63 1.14 -29.87
CA GLY A 11 -11.05 0.04 -29.10
C GLY A 11 -9.83 0.38 -28.21
N ALA A 12 -9.25 1.59 -28.31
CA ALA A 12 -8.08 1.94 -27.51
C ALA A 12 -8.34 1.98 -25.98
N PRO A 13 -9.45 2.53 -25.46
CA PRO A 13 -9.75 2.53 -24.03
C PRO A 13 -10.04 1.14 -23.47
N GLU A 14 -10.78 0.30 -24.21
CA GLU A 14 -11.10 -1.08 -23.82
C GLU A 14 -9.86 -1.95 -23.78
N ARG A 15 -8.97 -1.79 -24.75
CA ARG A 15 -7.70 -2.51 -24.81
C ARG A 15 -6.77 -2.11 -23.66
N LEU A 16 -6.71 -0.82 -23.29
CA LEU A 16 -5.97 -0.36 -22.13
C LEU A 16 -6.56 -0.95 -20.84
N SER A 17 -7.87 -0.91 -20.66
CA SER A 17 -8.54 -1.50 -19.49
C SER A 17 -8.27 -3.00 -19.37
N ALA A 18 -8.29 -3.73 -20.49
CA ALA A 18 -7.94 -5.16 -20.51
C ALA A 18 -6.48 -5.39 -20.12
N LEU A 19 -5.54 -4.57 -20.62
CA LEU A 19 -4.12 -4.62 -20.25
C LEU A 19 -3.92 -4.39 -18.76
N LEU A 20 -4.54 -3.34 -18.18
CA LEU A 20 -4.41 -3.03 -16.74
C LEU A 20 -4.82 -4.20 -15.85
N ARG A 21 -5.86 -4.94 -16.23
CA ARG A 21 -6.32 -6.12 -15.50
C ARG A 21 -5.43 -7.34 -15.72
N ALA A 22 -4.93 -7.53 -16.95
CA ALA A 22 -4.14 -8.70 -17.31
C ALA A 22 -2.69 -8.64 -16.82
N MET A 23 -2.14 -7.42 -16.65
CA MET A 23 -0.75 -7.26 -16.20
C MET A 23 -0.54 -7.81 -14.79
N PRO A 24 0.47 -8.68 -14.61
CA PRO A 24 0.95 -8.98 -13.26
C PRO A 24 1.57 -7.74 -12.63
N LYS A 25 1.34 -7.57 -11.35
CA LYS A 25 1.84 -6.44 -10.56
C LYS A 25 2.16 -6.86 -9.14
N ALA A 26 2.99 -6.09 -8.43
CA ALA A 26 3.14 -6.19 -7.00
C ALA A 26 2.37 -5.05 -6.32
N GLU A 27 1.80 -5.32 -5.16
CA GLU A 27 1.22 -4.33 -4.27
C GLU A 27 2.13 -4.17 -3.05
N LEU A 28 2.68 -2.98 -2.87
CA LEU A 28 3.75 -2.69 -1.91
C LEU A 28 3.31 -1.78 -0.76
N HIS A 29 2.06 -1.33 -0.81
CA HIS A 29 1.51 -0.41 0.16
C HIS A 29 0.01 -0.68 0.34
N MET A 30 -0.28 -1.52 1.32
CA MET A 30 -1.64 -1.77 1.81
C MET A 30 -1.58 -2.15 3.28
N HIS A 31 -2.47 -1.58 4.07
CA HIS A 31 -2.66 -1.93 5.48
C HIS A 31 -3.67 -3.07 5.57
N ILE A 32 -3.31 -4.14 6.27
CA ILE A 32 -4.16 -5.33 6.27
C ILE A 32 -5.52 -5.06 6.93
N GLU A 33 -5.55 -4.28 7.99
CA GLU A 33 -6.78 -3.89 8.66
C GLU A 33 -7.66 -3.00 7.76
N GLY A 34 -7.03 -2.26 6.83
CA GLY A 34 -7.70 -1.46 5.80
C GLY A 34 -8.39 -2.27 4.70
N SER A 35 -8.21 -3.59 4.71
CA SER A 35 -8.94 -4.53 3.85
C SER A 35 -10.21 -5.10 4.49
N LEU A 36 -10.53 -4.72 5.73
CA LEU A 36 -11.75 -5.14 6.42
C LEU A 36 -12.99 -4.54 5.75
N GLU A 37 -13.59 -5.30 4.85
CA GLU A 37 -14.88 -4.93 4.26
C GLU A 37 -15.97 -4.88 5.32
N PRO A 38 -16.97 -3.97 5.22
CA PRO A 38 -18.05 -3.88 6.17
C PRO A 38 -18.77 -5.19 6.44
N GLU A 39 -18.95 -6.04 5.43
CA GLU A 39 -19.54 -7.39 5.56
C GLU A 39 -18.72 -8.27 6.50
N LEU A 40 -17.39 -8.23 6.37
CA LEU A 40 -16.49 -9.01 7.22
C LEU A 40 -16.47 -8.44 8.65
N ILE A 41 -16.48 -7.11 8.82
CA ILE A 41 -16.60 -6.48 10.14
C ILE A 41 -17.84 -6.97 10.86
N PHE A 42 -19.01 -6.97 10.21
CA PHE A 42 -20.25 -7.45 10.82
C PHE A 42 -20.22 -8.95 11.13
N ALA A 43 -19.65 -9.78 10.27
CA ALA A 43 -19.49 -11.21 10.50
C ALA A 43 -18.58 -11.49 11.70
N LEU A 44 -17.44 -10.81 11.81
CA LEU A 44 -16.50 -10.94 12.93
C LEU A 44 -17.09 -10.37 14.22
N ALA A 45 -17.79 -9.25 14.17
CA ALA A 45 -18.49 -8.69 15.32
C ALA A 45 -19.51 -9.66 15.90
N GLN A 46 -20.30 -10.31 15.05
CA GLN A 46 -21.25 -11.34 15.47
C GLN A 46 -20.53 -12.55 16.10
N ARG A 47 -19.46 -13.05 15.46
CA ARG A 47 -18.66 -14.18 15.94
C ARG A 47 -18.06 -13.91 17.32
N ASN A 48 -17.55 -12.70 17.53
CA ASN A 48 -16.80 -12.33 18.72
C ASN A 48 -17.61 -11.57 19.77
N GLY A 49 -18.93 -11.41 19.56
CA GLY A 49 -19.81 -10.71 20.50
C GLY A 49 -19.48 -9.23 20.68
N VAL A 50 -18.94 -8.59 19.64
CA VAL A 50 -18.58 -7.15 19.65
C VAL A 50 -19.77 -6.31 19.18
N ALA A 51 -20.16 -5.33 19.98
CA ALA A 51 -21.18 -4.37 19.57
C ALA A 51 -20.61 -3.32 18.61
N LEU A 52 -21.27 -3.11 17.48
CA LEU A 52 -20.89 -2.08 16.51
C LEU A 52 -21.74 -0.81 16.72
N ALA A 53 -21.14 0.35 16.42
CA ALA A 53 -21.84 1.64 16.46
C ALA A 53 -22.86 1.82 15.33
N TYR A 54 -22.78 1.00 14.29
CA TYR A 54 -23.64 1.08 13.09
C TYR A 54 -24.65 -0.07 13.09
N PRO A 55 -25.90 0.18 12.69
CA PRO A 55 -26.95 -0.85 12.72
C PRO A 55 -26.78 -1.93 11.64
N ASP A 56 -26.16 -1.62 10.52
CA ASP A 56 -25.97 -2.51 9.38
C ASP A 56 -24.78 -2.10 8.50
N VAL A 57 -24.46 -2.98 7.54
CA VAL A 57 -23.37 -2.81 6.55
C VAL A 57 -23.52 -1.52 5.73
N ALA A 58 -24.77 -1.18 5.34
CA ALA A 58 -25.02 0.01 4.51
C ALA A 58 -24.75 1.30 5.30
N ALA A 59 -25.13 1.34 6.57
CA ALA A 59 -24.88 2.49 7.46
C ALA A 59 -23.36 2.67 7.67
N LEU A 60 -22.61 1.59 7.91
CA LEU A 60 -21.17 1.65 8.05
C LEU A 60 -20.51 2.14 6.74
N ARG A 61 -20.90 1.58 5.58
CA ARG A 61 -20.35 2.01 4.28
C ARG A 61 -20.66 3.48 3.98
N ASN A 62 -21.82 3.98 4.34
CA ASN A 62 -22.19 5.38 4.17
C ASN A 62 -21.38 6.33 5.08
N ALA A 63 -20.83 5.83 6.18
CA ALA A 63 -19.98 6.60 7.09
C ALA A 63 -18.55 6.82 6.53
N TYR A 64 -18.17 6.13 5.45
CA TYR A 64 -16.85 6.29 4.83
C TYR A 64 -16.76 7.58 4.01
N GLN A 65 -16.99 8.70 4.69
CA GLN A 65 -16.86 10.07 4.18
C GLN A 65 -15.81 10.80 5.00
N PHE A 66 -14.61 10.90 4.46
CA PHE A 66 -13.45 11.45 5.16
C PHE A 66 -13.18 12.89 4.73
N THR A 67 -12.61 13.68 5.63
CA THR A 67 -12.20 15.08 5.39
C THR A 67 -10.68 15.25 5.50
N ASN A 68 -10.00 14.29 6.12
CA ASN A 68 -8.56 14.21 6.32
C ASN A 68 -8.20 12.82 6.87
N LEU A 69 -6.91 12.56 7.04
CA LEU A 69 -6.39 11.31 7.59
C LEU A 69 -6.95 10.99 8.98
N GLN A 70 -7.07 11.97 9.89
CA GLN A 70 -7.56 11.71 11.24
C GLN A 70 -9.01 11.20 11.25
N SER A 71 -9.90 11.80 10.44
CA SER A 71 -11.30 11.36 10.36
C SER A 71 -11.45 9.93 9.81
N PHE A 72 -10.51 9.46 9.01
CA PHE A 72 -10.42 8.07 8.59
C PHE A 72 -9.94 7.17 9.73
N LEU A 73 -8.84 7.53 10.40
CA LEU A 73 -8.27 6.72 11.48
C LEU A 73 -9.27 6.45 12.61
N ASP A 74 -10.16 7.40 12.91
CA ASP A 74 -11.20 7.24 13.95
C ASP A 74 -12.16 6.07 13.61
N ILE A 75 -12.58 5.94 12.35
CA ILE A 75 -13.46 4.84 11.90
C ILE A 75 -12.65 3.55 11.73
N TYR A 76 -11.44 3.63 11.21
CA TYR A 76 -10.53 2.51 11.01
C TYR A 76 -10.25 1.77 12.33
N HIS A 77 -9.81 2.49 13.37
CA HIS A 77 -9.55 1.88 14.68
C HIS A 77 -10.81 1.25 15.30
N ALA A 78 -11.99 1.88 15.14
CA ALA A 78 -13.23 1.26 15.61
C ALA A 78 -13.55 -0.06 14.88
N GLY A 79 -13.23 -0.14 13.59
CA GLY A 79 -13.40 -1.36 12.78
C GLY A 79 -12.49 -2.51 13.22
N THR A 80 -11.25 -2.21 13.63
CA THR A 80 -10.28 -3.25 14.05
C THR A 80 -10.65 -3.96 15.35
N MET A 81 -11.54 -3.38 16.16
CA MET A 81 -11.99 -3.96 17.43
C MET A 81 -12.71 -5.31 17.32
N VAL A 82 -13.12 -5.70 16.11
CA VAL A 82 -13.74 -7.01 15.87
C VAL A 82 -12.74 -8.16 15.80
N LEU A 83 -11.46 -7.86 15.62
CA LEU A 83 -10.37 -8.84 15.55
C LEU A 83 -9.96 -9.26 16.95
N LYS A 84 -10.17 -10.56 17.31
CA LYS A 84 -9.96 -11.10 18.67
C LYS A 84 -9.10 -12.35 18.70
N THR A 85 -9.01 -13.08 17.61
CA THR A 85 -8.34 -14.37 17.55
C THR A 85 -7.41 -14.46 16.34
N GLU A 86 -6.43 -15.38 16.39
CA GLU A 86 -5.57 -15.69 15.23
C GLU A 86 -6.41 -16.01 13.98
N GLN A 87 -7.57 -16.68 14.15
CA GLN A 87 -8.45 -17.01 13.03
C GLN A 87 -9.07 -15.74 12.39
N ASP A 88 -9.33 -14.67 13.17
CA ASP A 88 -9.86 -13.43 12.62
C ASP A 88 -8.83 -12.75 11.72
N PHE A 89 -7.56 -12.69 12.13
CA PHE A 89 -6.46 -12.16 11.33
C PHE A 89 -6.20 -13.01 10.08
N TYR A 90 -6.30 -14.33 10.20
CA TYR A 90 -6.22 -15.22 9.05
C TYR A 90 -7.35 -14.96 8.06
N ASP A 91 -8.61 -14.89 8.51
CA ASP A 91 -9.78 -14.69 7.65
C ASP A 91 -9.70 -13.35 6.90
N MET A 92 -9.33 -12.28 7.60
CA MET A 92 -9.11 -10.95 7.02
C MET A 92 -8.04 -10.99 5.93
N THR A 93 -6.87 -11.52 6.26
CA THR A 93 -5.73 -11.56 5.34
C THR A 93 -6.01 -12.46 4.13
N ARG A 94 -6.66 -13.60 4.35
CA ARG A 94 -7.07 -14.50 3.26
C ARG A 94 -8.06 -13.82 2.32
N ALA A 95 -9.04 -13.07 2.85
CA ALA A 95 -10.01 -12.34 2.03
C ALA A 95 -9.32 -11.29 1.14
N TYR A 96 -8.37 -10.53 1.70
CA TYR A 96 -7.55 -9.61 0.92
C TYR A 96 -6.74 -10.32 -0.16
N LEU A 97 -5.96 -11.35 0.19
CA LEU A 97 -5.08 -12.06 -0.74
C LEU A 97 -5.87 -12.73 -1.88
N GLN A 98 -7.08 -13.23 -1.60
CA GLN A 98 -7.97 -13.75 -2.62
C GLN A 98 -8.39 -12.68 -3.63
N ARG A 99 -8.71 -11.48 -3.13
CA ARG A 99 -9.08 -10.35 -3.98
C ARG A 99 -7.89 -9.84 -4.79
N ALA A 100 -6.73 -9.70 -4.15
CA ALA A 100 -5.49 -9.28 -4.80
C ALA A 100 -5.07 -10.26 -5.92
N ALA A 101 -5.18 -11.58 -5.67
CA ALA A 101 -4.91 -12.60 -6.68
C ALA A 101 -5.87 -12.50 -7.89
N ALA A 102 -7.16 -12.23 -7.65
CA ALA A 102 -8.14 -11.99 -8.71
C ALA A 102 -7.82 -10.72 -9.53
N ASP A 103 -7.15 -9.73 -8.92
CA ASP A 103 -6.66 -8.52 -9.56
C ASP A 103 -5.27 -8.69 -10.22
N ASN A 104 -4.79 -9.93 -10.28
CA ASN A 104 -3.48 -10.30 -10.84
C ASN A 104 -2.28 -9.69 -10.10
N VAL A 105 -2.42 -9.48 -8.78
CA VAL A 105 -1.28 -9.26 -7.90
C VAL A 105 -0.57 -10.59 -7.70
N ILE A 106 0.72 -10.65 -8.00
CA ILE A 106 1.52 -11.87 -7.85
C ILE A 106 2.54 -11.79 -6.71
N HIS A 107 2.67 -10.61 -6.11
CA HIS A 107 3.41 -10.34 -4.89
C HIS A 107 2.75 -9.21 -4.10
N ALA A 108 2.66 -9.35 -2.77
CA ALA A 108 2.20 -8.29 -1.87
C ALA A 108 3.19 -8.08 -0.73
N GLU A 109 3.40 -6.81 -0.35
CA GLU A 109 4.09 -6.43 0.89
C GLU A 109 3.07 -5.72 1.79
N ILE A 110 2.67 -6.41 2.84
CA ILE A 110 1.51 -6.11 3.65
C ILE A 110 1.96 -5.37 4.92
N PHE A 111 1.48 -4.14 5.11
CA PHE A 111 1.63 -3.42 6.36
C PHE A 111 0.66 -3.94 7.41
N PHE A 112 1.15 -4.09 8.63
CA PHE A 112 0.37 -4.38 9.82
C PHE A 112 1.03 -3.71 11.02
N ASP A 113 0.27 -3.46 12.06
CA ASP A 113 0.82 -3.07 13.35
C ASP A 113 0.36 -4.02 14.45
N THR A 114 1.17 -4.16 15.49
CA THR A 114 0.78 -4.91 16.68
C THR A 114 0.21 -4.00 17.76
N GLN A 115 0.57 -2.72 17.77
CA GLN A 115 0.27 -1.76 18.83
C GLN A 115 -1.23 -1.55 19.00
N THR A 116 -1.98 -1.39 17.88
CA THR A 116 -3.45 -1.31 17.89
C THR A 116 -4.10 -2.49 18.63
N HIS A 117 -3.54 -3.67 18.49
CA HIS A 117 -4.12 -4.90 19.02
C HIS A 117 -3.63 -5.22 20.44
N THR A 118 -2.35 -4.98 20.73
CA THR A 118 -1.78 -5.23 22.06
C THR A 118 -2.33 -4.27 23.11
N ASP A 119 -2.67 -3.04 22.75
CA ASP A 119 -3.35 -2.08 23.61
C ASP A 119 -4.74 -2.57 24.07
N HIS A 120 -5.33 -3.49 23.31
CA HIS A 120 -6.60 -4.15 23.63
C HIS A 120 -6.44 -5.57 24.20
N GLY A 121 -5.23 -5.93 24.63
CA GLY A 121 -4.93 -7.16 25.36
C GLY A 121 -4.67 -8.38 24.48
N LEU A 122 -4.52 -8.21 23.17
CA LEU A 122 -4.06 -9.30 22.29
C LEU A 122 -2.53 -9.40 22.37
N SER A 123 -1.99 -10.61 22.20
CA SER A 123 -0.55 -10.79 22.06
C SER A 123 -0.12 -10.70 20.58
N ALA A 124 1.10 -10.25 20.34
CA ALA A 124 1.64 -10.07 19.00
C ALA A 124 1.67 -11.36 18.17
N ASP A 125 1.82 -12.52 18.81
CA ASP A 125 1.79 -13.82 18.15
C ASP A 125 0.44 -14.13 17.49
N VAL A 126 -0.67 -13.75 18.12
CA VAL A 126 -2.03 -13.90 17.56
C VAL A 126 -2.14 -13.16 16.22
N VAL A 127 -1.65 -11.93 16.17
CA VAL A 127 -1.64 -11.11 14.95
C VAL A 127 -0.73 -11.74 13.89
N ILE A 128 0.55 -11.89 14.21
CA ILE A 128 1.58 -12.29 13.24
C ILE A 128 1.33 -13.69 12.69
N ASN A 129 0.92 -14.63 13.53
CA ASN A 129 0.66 -16.01 13.09
C ASN A 129 -0.57 -16.08 12.16
N GLY A 130 -1.64 -15.35 12.46
CA GLY A 130 -2.83 -15.30 11.61
C GLY A 130 -2.51 -14.76 10.22
N LEU A 131 -1.81 -13.61 10.15
CA LEU A 131 -1.37 -13.01 8.89
C LEU A 131 -0.45 -13.95 8.10
N HIS A 132 0.59 -14.46 8.72
CA HIS A 132 1.58 -15.31 8.06
C HIS A 132 0.98 -16.61 7.53
N ARG A 133 0.09 -17.27 8.29
CA ARG A 133 -0.60 -18.48 7.84
C ARG A 133 -1.39 -18.22 6.55
N ALA A 134 -2.09 -17.10 6.45
CA ALA A 134 -2.82 -16.74 5.23
C ALA A 134 -1.87 -16.47 4.05
N CYS A 135 -0.69 -15.87 4.28
CA CYS A 135 0.33 -15.67 3.24
C CYS A 135 0.86 -17.00 2.70
N VAL A 136 1.12 -17.97 3.58
CA VAL A 136 1.55 -19.34 3.20
C VAL A 136 0.49 -20.04 2.34
N ASP A 137 -0.76 -19.96 2.77
CA ASP A 137 -1.88 -20.57 2.02
C ASP A 137 -2.11 -19.89 0.66
N ALA A 138 -1.94 -18.58 0.56
CA ALA A 138 -2.03 -17.84 -0.70
C ALA A 138 -0.97 -18.28 -1.70
N GLN A 139 0.26 -18.51 -1.24
CA GLN A 139 1.33 -19.04 -2.09
C GLN A 139 1.00 -20.45 -2.59
N ALA A 140 0.49 -21.32 -1.72
CA ALA A 140 0.11 -22.67 -2.08
C ALA A 140 -1.09 -22.72 -3.05
N GLN A 141 -2.09 -21.84 -2.84
CA GLN A 141 -3.35 -21.87 -3.57
C GLN A 141 -3.30 -21.09 -4.89
N TRP A 142 -2.64 -19.92 -4.91
CA TRP A 142 -2.65 -18.99 -6.05
C TRP A 142 -1.26 -18.73 -6.65
N GLY A 143 -0.19 -19.28 -6.07
CA GLY A 143 1.19 -18.98 -6.47
C GLY A 143 1.61 -17.53 -6.18
N MET A 144 0.83 -16.81 -5.37
CA MET A 144 1.09 -15.44 -4.98
C MET A 144 2.00 -15.41 -3.76
N THR A 145 3.14 -14.73 -3.87
CA THR A 145 3.99 -14.49 -2.69
C THR A 145 3.52 -13.29 -1.89
N ALA A 146 3.70 -13.32 -0.57
CA ALA A 146 3.42 -12.19 0.28
C ALA A 146 4.44 -12.08 1.42
N SER A 147 4.76 -10.85 1.82
CA SER A 147 5.69 -10.52 2.91
C SER A 147 5.02 -9.56 3.88
N LEU A 148 5.38 -9.62 5.16
CA LEU A 148 4.84 -8.75 6.20
C LEU A 148 5.83 -7.64 6.55
N ILE A 149 5.34 -6.41 6.72
CA ILE A 149 6.09 -5.25 7.19
C ILE A 149 5.43 -4.73 8.46
N LEU A 150 6.16 -4.77 9.58
CA LEU A 150 5.69 -4.27 10.88
C LEU A 150 5.76 -2.75 10.90
N CYS A 151 4.64 -2.06 10.99
CA CYS A 151 4.58 -0.61 11.10
C CYS A 151 4.55 -0.16 12.56
N PHE A 152 5.35 0.86 12.86
CA PHE A 152 5.25 1.59 14.12
C PHE A 152 4.27 2.75 13.97
N LEU A 153 3.40 2.92 14.97
CA LEU A 153 2.41 3.98 14.99
C LEU A 153 3.05 5.30 15.46
N ARG A 154 3.22 6.25 14.54
CA ARG A 154 4.03 7.45 14.76
C ARG A 154 3.45 8.46 15.74
N HIS A 155 2.15 8.37 16.04
CA HIS A 155 1.53 9.18 17.09
C HIS A 155 1.92 8.72 18.50
N LEU A 156 2.40 7.47 18.65
CA LEU A 156 2.96 6.92 19.88
C LEU A 156 4.45 7.28 20.05
N SER A 157 5.07 6.87 21.14
CA SER A 157 6.47 7.15 21.43
C SER A 157 7.43 6.19 20.72
N GLU A 158 8.71 6.57 20.58
CA GLU A 158 9.75 5.67 20.09
C GLU A 158 9.96 4.48 21.04
N GLN A 159 9.71 4.66 22.35
CA GLN A 159 9.79 3.57 23.34
C GLN A 159 8.75 2.48 23.04
N GLU A 160 7.51 2.85 22.76
CA GLU A 160 6.45 1.91 22.36
C GLU A 160 6.77 1.21 21.04
N ALA A 161 7.46 1.90 20.10
CA ALA A 161 7.96 1.26 18.89
C ALA A 161 9.05 0.21 19.17
N PHE A 162 9.94 0.46 20.14
CA PHE A 162 10.91 -0.55 20.60
C PHE A 162 10.20 -1.76 21.22
N GLU A 163 9.19 -1.55 22.03
CA GLU A 163 8.40 -2.63 22.64
C GLU A 163 7.72 -3.49 21.58
N SER A 164 7.14 -2.85 20.55
CA SER A 164 6.56 -3.54 19.40
C SER A 164 7.63 -4.35 18.63
N LEU A 165 8.80 -3.78 18.39
CA LEU A 165 9.90 -4.47 17.74
C LEU A 165 10.35 -5.70 18.56
N GLU A 166 10.52 -5.55 19.88
CA GLU A 166 10.91 -6.65 20.76
C GLU A 166 9.88 -7.78 20.80
N GLN A 167 8.58 -7.45 20.83
CA GLN A 167 7.49 -8.43 20.76
C GLN A 167 7.48 -9.21 19.44
N ALA A 168 7.91 -8.58 18.33
CA ALA A 168 7.97 -9.21 17.02
C ALA A 168 9.23 -10.08 16.81
N MET A 169 10.28 -9.93 17.63
CA MET A 169 11.56 -10.64 17.44
C MET A 169 11.44 -12.16 17.41
N PRO A 170 10.59 -12.84 18.19
CA PRO A 170 10.38 -14.28 18.06
C PRO A 170 9.84 -14.75 16.70
N PHE A 171 9.29 -13.81 15.90
CA PHE A 171 8.68 -14.04 14.59
C PHE A 171 9.45 -13.36 13.45
N ARG A 172 10.70 -13.02 13.70
CA ARG A 172 11.54 -12.26 12.76
C ARG A 172 11.60 -12.88 11.36
N ASP A 173 11.58 -14.20 11.27
CA ASP A 173 11.59 -14.96 10.01
C ASP A 173 10.32 -14.77 9.17
N LYS A 174 9.25 -14.24 9.74
CA LYS A 174 7.97 -13.95 9.09
C LYS A 174 7.83 -12.50 8.62
N ILE A 175 8.76 -11.62 9.02
CA ILE A 175 8.69 -10.17 8.81
C ILE A 175 9.88 -9.71 7.98
N VAL A 176 9.64 -9.14 6.80
CA VAL A 176 10.70 -8.69 5.89
C VAL A 176 11.27 -7.33 6.29
N GLY A 177 10.45 -6.47 6.87
CA GLY A 177 10.84 -5.10 7.17
C GLY A 177 10.01 -4.44 8.25
N VAL A 178 10.38 -3.21 8.57
CA VAL A 178 9.63 -2.31 9.45
C VAL A 178 9.23 -1.04 8.70
N GLY A 179 8.12 -0.45 9.11
CA GLY A 179 7.57 0.77 8.54
C GLY A 179 7.20 1.80 9.62
N LEU A 180 6.89 3.02 9.19
CA LEU A 180 6.34 4.08 10.02
C LEU A 180 5.01 4.51 9.43
N ALA A 181 3.92 4.46 10.19
CA ALA A 181 2.56 4.74 9.72
C ALA A 181 1.75 5.56 10.73
N SER A 182 0.47 5.79 10.43
CA SER A 182 -0.48 6.58 11.23
C SER A 182 -0.32 8.09 11.04
N GLY A 183 -1.03 8.92 11.83
CA GLY A 183 -1.14 10.37 11.68
C GLY A 183 0.19 11.09 11.48
N GLU A 184 0.39 11.65 10.29
CA GLU A 184 1.67 12.23 9.87
C GLU A 184 1.93 13.59 10.51
N LEU A 185 0.91 14.47 10.51
CA LEU A 185 1.07 15.86 10.97
C LEU A 185 1.45 15.93 12.45
N GLY A 186 2.53 16.65 12.74
CA GLY A 186 3.04 16.79 14.11
C GLY A 186 3.88 15.61 14.61
N ASN A 187 4.07 14.56 13.81
CA ASN A 187 4.84 13.37 14.17
C ASN A 187 5.96 13.11 13.14
N PRO A 188 7.03 13.92 13.14
CA PRO A 188 8.09 13.83 12.16
C PRO A 188 8.89 12.52 12.30
N PRO A 189 9.44 11.98 11.17
CA PRO A 189 10.16 10.71 11.17
C PRO A 189 11.36 10.64 12.14
N GLU A 190 12.10 11.73 12.33
CA GLU A 190 13.28 11.76 13.20
C GLU A 190 13.00 11.36 14.66
N LYS A 191 11.73 11.40 15.07
CA LYS A 191 11.28 10.89 16.39
C LYS A 191 11.58 9.40 16.57
N PHE A 192 11.75 8.63 15.48
CA PHE A 192 11.93 7.17 15.45
C PHE A 192 13.35 6.74 15.02
N THR A 193 14.32 7.64 15.05
CA THR A 193 15.67 7.39 14.54
C THR A 193 16.36 6.19 15.17
N LYS A 194 16.22 5.98 16.48
CA LYS A 194 16.92 4.92 17.23
C LYS A 194 16.32 3.55 16.94
N VAL A 195 14.98 3.43 16.93
CA VAL A 195 14.31 2.15 16.64
C VAL A 195 14.55 1.71 15.20
N PHE A 196 14.59 2.66 14.23
CA PHE A 196 14.94 2.34 12.84
C PHE A 196 16.41 1.95 12.69
N ALA A 197 17.32 2.59 13.41
CA ALA A 197 18.73 2.18 13.46
C ALA A 197 18.85 0.75 14.00
N ARG A 198 18.12 0.42 15.07
CA ARG A 198 18.08 -0.94 15.63
C ARG A 198 17.50 -1.96 14.67
N ALA A 199 16.40 -1.64 14.01
CA ALA A 199 15.79 -2.52 13.02
C ALA A 199 16.75 -2.82 11.85
N ARG A 200 17.50 -1.81 11.37
CA ARG A 200 18.53 -1.98 10.36
C ARG A 200 19.67 -2.90 10.82
N GLU A 201 20.16 -2.74 12.05
CA GLU A 201 21.18 -3.64 12.64
C GLU A 201 20.68 -5.10 12.69
N LEU A 202 19.40 -5.29 12.93
CA LEU A 202 18.74 -6.61 12.91
C LEU A 202 18.49 -7.14 11.51
N GLY A 203 18.80 -6.36 10.45
CA GLY A 203 18.69 -6.76 9.06
C GLY A 203 17.28 -6.67 8.48
N PHE A 204 16.39 -5.88 9.07
CA PHE A 204 15.09 -5.55 8.48
C PHE A 204 15.22 -4.55 7.33
N ARG A 205 14.34 -4.66 6.34
CA ARG A 205 14.12 -3.62 5.33
C ARG A 205 13.38 -2.45 5.99
N LEU A 206 13.60 -1.23 5.52
CA LEU A 206 13.09 -0.02 6.15
C LEU A 206 12.24 0.78 5.18
N VAL A 207 11.01 1.11 5.55
CA VAL A 207 10.09 1.97 4.80
C VAL A 207 9.44 2.98 5.72
N ALA A 208 8.89 4.07 5.21
CA ALA A 208 8.15 5.02 6.02
C ALA A 208 7.15 5.82 5.19
N HIS A 209 5.96 6.04 5.74
CA HIS A 209 5.04 7.07 5.24
C HIS A 209 5.67 8.45 5.46
N ALA A 210 5.82 9.20 4.38
CA ALA A 210 6.31 10.57 4.45
C ALA A 210 5.83 11.36 3.22
N GLY A 211 5.37 12.58 3.46
CA GLY A 211 4.87 13.44 2.40
C GLY A 211 3.54 12.98 1.81
N GLU A 212 2.66 12.42 2.61
CA GLU A 212 1.24 12.24 2.31
C GLU A 212 0.49 13.56 2.57
N GLU A 213 0.38 13.95 3.87
CA GLU A 213 -0.13 15.25 4.32
C GLU A 213 1.02 16.16 4.80
N GLY A 214 2.13 15.58 5.24
CA GLY A 214 3.27 16.27 5.81
C GLY A 214 4.17 16.92 4.75
N PRO A 215 4.98 17.91 5.16
CA PRO A 215 5.83 18.67 4.24
C PRO A 215 6.97 17.81 3.65
N PRO A 216 7.63 18.27 2.55
CA PRO A 216 8.82 17.64 1.99
C PRO A 216 9.94 17.37 3.01
N ALA A 217 10.04 18.19 4.07
CA ALA A 217 10.98 17.99 5.16
C ALA A 217 10.84 16.60 5.85
N TYR A 218 9.62 16.03 5.87
CA TYR A 218 9.41 14.70 6.42
C TYR A 218 9.97 13.60 5.51
N ILE A 219 9.92 13.80 4.20
CA ILE A 219 10.57 12.88 3.25
C ILE A 219 12.10 12.95 3.42
N TRP A 220 12.67 14.16 3.51
CA TRP A 220 14.09 14.34 3.83
C TRP A 220 14.47 13.63 5.13
N SER A 221 13.68 13.80 6.18
CA SER A 221 13.92 13.17 7.48
C SER A 221 13.83 11.64 7.41
N ALA A 222 12.85 11.07 6.70
CA ALA A 222 12.75 9.62 6.49
C ALA A 222 13.99 9.08 5.76
N LEU A 223 14.49 9.77 4.74
CA LEU A 223 15.69 9.37 4.01
C LEU A 223 16.96 9.53 4.83
N ASP A 224 17.11 10.65 5.57
CA ASP A 224 18.37 11.02 6.20
C ASP A 224 18.49 10.54 7.64
N ALA A 225 17.42 10.54 8.42
CA ALA A 225 17.42 10.07 9.80
C ALA A 225 17.07 8.57 9.91
N LEU A 226 16.00 8.12 9.23
CA LEU A 226 15.59 6.71 9.30
C LEU A 226 16.37 5.82 8.34
N LYS A 227 16.92 6.38 7.25
CA LYS A 227 17.63 5.64 6.19
C LYS A 227 16.73 4.62 5.49
N VAL A 228 15.49 5.01 5.22
CA VAL A 228 14.54 4.14 4.55
C VAL A 228 14.94 3.88 3.10
N GLU A 229 14.55 2.72 2.59
CA GLU A 229 14.83 2.27 1.23
C GLU A 229 13.68 2.62 0.27
N ARG A 230 12.51 2.95 0.82
CA ARG A 230 11.29 3.30 0.11
C ARG A 230 10.48 4.30 0.93
N ILE A 231 9.88 5.26 0.25
CA ILE A 231 8.94 6.23 0.84
C ILE A 231 7.52 5.79 0.48
N ASP A 232 6.67 5.70 1.47
CA ASP A 232 5.26 5.43 1.26
C ASP A 232 4.52 6.76 1.06
N HIS A 233 3.70 6.87 0.01
CA HIS A 233 3.11 8.06 -0.62
C HIS A 233 4.14 8.97 -1.31
N GLY A 234 4.74 9.93 -0.62
CA GLY A 234 5.74 10.86 -1.15
C GLY A 234 5.17 11.94 -2.10
N VAL A 235 3.85 12.13 -2.13
CA VAL A 235 3.18 13.02 -3.11
C VAL A 235 3.50 14.49 -2.90
N GLN A 236 3.88 14.90 -1.67
CA GLN A 236 4.30 16.28 -1.37
C GLN A 236 5.74 16.60 -1.80
N ALA A 237 6.48 15.62 -2.35
CA ALA A 237 7.85 15.87 -2.85
C ALA A 237 7.91 16.96 -3.93
N PHE A 238 6.82 17.21 -4.64
CA PHE A 238 6.76 18.24 -5.71
C PHE A 238 6.96 19.67 -5.22
N ASP A 239 6.80 19.92 -3.93
CA ASP A 239 7.01 21.24 -3.35
C ASP A 239 8.50 21.53 -3.08
N ASP A 240 9.39 20.56 -3.36
CA ASP A 240 10.85 20.70 -3.23
C ASP A 240 11.59 20.10 -4.44
N ALA A 241 12.11 20.98 -5.29
CA ALA A 241 12.82 20.57 -6.52
C ALA A 241 14.12 19.78 -6.24
N ALA A 242 14.83 20.08 -5.15
CA ALA A 242 16.03 19.34 -4.78
C ALA A 242 15.69 17.93 -4.31
N LEU A 243 14.58 17.75 -3.58
CA LEU A 243 14.06 16.46 -3.19
C LEU A 243 13.65 15.63 -4.42
N MET A 244 12.92 16.21 -5.35
CA MET A 244 12.54 15.56 -6.62
C MET A 244 13.75 15.07 -7.38
N GLN A 245 14.79 15.91 -7.48
CA GLN A 245 16.04 15.54 -8.13
C GLN A 245 16.73 14.36 -7.42
N ARG A 246 16.80 14.38 -6.10
CA ARG A 246 17.38 13.28 -5.30
C ARG A 246 16.62 11.99 -5.51
N LEU A 247 15.30 12.00 -5.37
CA LEU A 247 14.46 10.81 -5.55
C LEU A 247 14.66 10.16 -6.93
N ALA A 248 14.76 11.00 -7.99
CA ALA A 248 14.98 10.52 -9.34
C ALA A 248 16.40 9.96 -9.56
N GLN A 249 17.43 10.63 -9.02
CA GLN A 249 18.84 10.24 -9.16
C GLN A 249 19.17 8.97 -8.38
N ASP A 250 18.73 8.89 -7.11
CA ASP A 250 18.99 7.78 -6.21
C ASP A 250 18.04 6.60 -6.43
N LYS A 251 17.05 6.77 -7.35
CA LYS A 251 16.02 5.76 -7.65
C LYS A 251 15.25 5.31 -6.41
N ILE A 252 14.96 6.23 -5.50
CA ILE A 252 14.16 5.96 -4.31
C ILE A 252 12.70 5.71 -4.74
N PRO A 253 12.12 4.54 -4.45
CA PRO A 253 10.75 4.26 -4.83
C PRO A 253 9.73 5.03 -3.98
N LEU A 254 8.65 5.48 -4.63
CA LEU A 254 7.46 6.02 -3.97
C LEU A 254 6.28 5.07 -4.17
N THR A 255 5.66 4.61 -3.10
CA THR A 255 4.45 3.76 -3.15
C THR A 255 3.20 4.62 -3.07
N VAL A 256 2.75 5.07 -4.24
CA VAL A 256 1.65 6.04 -4.36
C VAL A 256 0.30 5.34 -4.28
N CYS A 257 -0.66 5.97 -3.58
CA CYS A 257 -2.01 5.46 -3.35
C CYS A 257 -3.07 6.47 -3.84
N PRO A 258 -3.38 6.51 -5.15
CA PRO A 258 -4.14 7.62 -5.74
C PRO A 258 -5.56 7.78 -5.19
N LEU A 259 -6.30 6.68 -4.96
CA LEU A 259 -7.65 6.75 -4.41
C LEU A 259 -7.66 7.15 -2.94
N SER A 260 -6.66 6.70 -2.15
CA SER A 260 -6.43 7.17 -0.77
C SER A 260 -6.21 8.69 -0.76
N ASN A 261 -5.27 9.17 -1.56
CA ASN A 261 -4.93 10.59 -1.62
C ASN A 261 -6.14 11.46 -2.04
N LEU A 262 -7.05 10.94 -2.88
CA LEU A 262 -8.30 11.60 -3.21
C LEU A 262 -9.28 11.58 -2.02
N LYS A 263 -9.48 10.43 -1.41
CA LYS A 263 -10.44 10.22 -0.30
C LYS A 263 -10.07 10.98 0.96
N LEU A 264 -8.79 11.12 1.23
CA LEU A 264 -8.24 11.88 2.36
C LEU A 264 -8.06 13.38 2.05
N CYS A 265 -8.55 13.83 0.89
CA CYS A 265 -8.51 15.23 0.45
C CYS A 265 -7.10 15.82 0.27
N VAL A 266 -6.08 14.99 0.08
CA VAL A 266 -4.73 15.42 -0.31
C VAL A 266 -4.78 16.05 -1.70
N PHE A 267 -5.57 15.48 -2.61
CA PHE A 267 -5.93 16.08 -3.89
C PHE A 267 -7.43 16.31 -3.95
N LYS A 268 -7.83 17.46 -4.53
CA LYS A 268 -9.24 17.82 -4.67
C LYS A 268 -9.94 16.95 -5.72
N ASN A 269 -9.27 16.65 -6.81
CA ASN A 269 -9.75 15.78 -7.87
C ASN A 269 -8.65 14.80 -8.27
N LEU A 270 -9.01 13.62 -8.74
CA LEU A 270 -8.04 12.63 -9.20
C LEU A 270 -7.25 13.12 -10.44
N SER A 271 -7.83 14.01 -11.25
CA SER A 271 -7.16 14.67 -12.37
C SER A 271 -6.03 15.62 -11.95
N ASP A 272 -6.01 16.06 -10.70
CA ASP A 272 -4.97 16.94 -10.17
C ASP A 272 -3.78 16.14 -9.60
N HIS A 273 -3.92 14.81 -9.50
CA HIS A 273 -2.91 13.94 -8.94
C HIS A 273 -1.61 13.95 -9.75
N ASN A 274 -0.48 14.01 -9.06
CA ASN A 274 0.84 14.23 -9.67
C ASN A 274 1.56 12.98 -10.18
N LEU A 275 0.93 11.80 -10.18
CA LEU A 275 1.55 10.52 -10.58
C LEU A 275 2.17 10.55 -11.99
N GLY A 276 1.47 11.11 -12.98
CA GLY A 276 2.01 11.24 -14.34
C GLY A 276 3.27 12.08 -14.36
N ARG A 277 3.28 13.21 -13.65
CA ARG A 277 4.45 14.09 -13.50
C ARG A 277 5.62 13.41 -12.77
N MET A 278 5.35 12.49 -11.82
CA MET A 278 6.40 11.68 -11.18
C MET A 278 7.11 10.81 -12.20
N LEU A 279 6.34 10.12 -13.06
CA LEU A 279 6.91 9.28 -14.11
C LEU A 279 7.72 10.10 -15.12
N ASP A 280 7.21 11.24 -15.54
CA ASP A 280 7.92 12.19 -16.46
C ASP A 280 9.22 12.71 -15.84
N ALA A 281 9.25 12.91 -14.52
CA ALA A 281 10.45 13.32 -13.78
C ALA A 281 11.44 12.15 -13.52
N GLY A 282 11.13 10.93 -13.95
CA GLY A 282 11.98 9.75 -13.76
C GLY A 282 11.95 9.17 -12.34
N ILE A 283 10.94 9.51 -11.56
CA ILE A 283 10.68 8.93 -10.23
C ILE A 283 10.22 7.48 -10.37
N VAL A 284 10.72 6.61 -9.53
CA VAL A 284 10.27 5.21 -9.42
C VAL A 284 8.97 5.17 -8.60
N ALA A 285 7.85 5.48 -9.24
CA ALA A 285 6.55 5.43 -8.61
C ALA A 285 5.86 4.08 -8.85
N THR A 286 5.05 3.62 -7.89
CA THR A 286 4.14 2.47 -8.00
C THR A 286 2.72 2.89 -7.66
N VAL A 287 1.72 2.06 -8.00
CA VAL A 287 0.31 2.29 -7.64
C VAL A 287 -0.11 1.21 -6.66
N ASN A 288 -0.78 1.60 -5.59
CA ASN A 288 -1.22 0.72 -4.50
C ASN A 288 -2.60 1.15 -3.99
N SER A 289 -3.22 0.34 -3.15
CA SER A 289 -4.59 0.57 -2.67
C SER A 289 -4.69 1.19 -1.28
N ASP A 290 -3.63 1.12 -0.46
CA ASP A 290 -3.58 1.62 0.92
C ASP A 290 -4.57 0.89 1.84
N ASP A 291 -5.78 1.41 1.99
CA ASP A 291 -6.89 0.83 2.75
C ASP A 291 -8.09 0.58 1.82
N PRO A 292 -8.05 -0.50 1.00
CA PRO A 292 -8.94 -0.69 -0.14
C PRO A 292 -10.43 -0.73 0.20
N ALA A 293 -10.80 -1.24 1.39
CA ALA A 293 -12.19 -1.30 1.82
C ALA A 293 -12.77 0.09 2.16
N TYR A 294 -11.92 1.05 2.48
CA TYR A 294 -12.29 2.41 2.89
C TYR A 294 -12.17 3.44 1.76
N PHE A 295 -11.20 3.28 0.86
CA PHE A 295 -10.86 4.32 -0.12
C PHE A 295 -11.43 4.09 -1.52
N GLY A 296 -12.30 3.09 -1.67
CA GLY A 296 -13.12 2.95 -2.88
C GLY A 296 -12.52 2.03 -3.94
N GLY A 297 -11.60 1.14 -3.55
CA GLY A 297 -11.18 0.07 -4.45
C GLY A 297 -9.79 -0.50 -4.21
N TYR A 298 -9.62 -1.72 -4.69
CA TYR A 298 -8.37 -2.46 -4.68
C TYR A 298 -7.43 -1.96 -5.79
N ILE A 299 -6.38 -2.69 -6.08
CA ILE A 299 -5.34 -2.21 -6.98
C ILE A 299 -5.83 -1.97 -8.42
N ASN A 300 -6.73 -2.80 -8.94
CA ASN A 300 -7.26 -2.60 -10.30
C ASN A 300 -8.14 -1.36 -10.41
N GLU A 301 -8.93 -1.03 -9.38
CA GLU A 301 -9.69 0.21 -9.31
C GLU A 301 -8.75 1.42 -9.26
N ASN A 302 -7.67 1.36 -8.46
CA ASN A 302 -6.65 2.41 -8.40
C ASN A 302 -6.02 2.64 -9.79
N PHE A 303 -5.59 1.59 -10.48
CA PHE A 303 -5.09 1.71 -11.85
C PHE A 303 -6.14 2.29 -12.79
N THR A 304 -7.32 1.71 -12.85
CA THR A 304 -8.34 2.07 -13.84
C THR A 304 -8.81 3.51 -13.70
N GLN A 305 -9.14 3.94 -12.48
CA GLN A 305 -9.63 5.30 -12.22
C GLN A 305 -8.54 6.34 -12.44
N THR A 306 -7.31 6.07 -11.97
CA THR A 306 -6.18 6.99 -12.13
C THR A 306 -5.78 7.13 -13.60
N PHE A 307 -5.76 6.04 -14.36
CA PHE A 307 -5.45 6.07 -15.79
C PHE A 307 -6.48 6.86 -16.58
N ALA A 308 -7.76 6.70 -16.26
CA ALA A 308 -8.83 7.47 -16.89
C ALA A 308 -8.73 8.97 -16.55
N ALA A 309 -8.44 9.30 -15.28
CA ALA A 309 -8.38 10.69 -14.82
C ALA A 309 -7.17 11.45 -15.37
N LEU A 310 -6.01 10.78 -15.47
CA LEU A 310 -4.74 11.39 -15.88
C LEU A 310 -4.41 11.19 -17.38
N GLY A 311 -5.21 10.43 -18.12
CA GLY A 311 -4.93 10.10 -19.52
C GLY A 311 -3.66 9.29 -19.73
N LEU A 312 -3.34 8.37 -18.78
CA LEU A 312 -2.12 7.57 -18.84
C LEU A 312 -2.20 6.50 -19.93
N THR A 313 -1.04 6.09 -20.41
CA THR A 313 -0.90 5.17 -21.56
C THR A 313 -0.51 3.77 -21.14
N ALA A 314 -0.57 2.81 -22.09
CA ALA A 314 -0.08 1.44 -21.88
C ALA A 314 1.40 1.40 -21.45
N GLN A 315 2.23 2.33 -21.94
CA GLN A 315 3.63 2.41 -21.51
C GLN A 315 3.77 2.84 -20.06
N HIS A 316 2.94 3.77 -19.57
CA HIS A 316 2.89 4.14 -18.15
C HIS A 316 2.46 2.93 -17.31
N ALA A 317 1.49 2.13 -17.78
CA ALA A 317 1.05 0.92 -17.11
C ALA A 317 2.20 -0.10 -16.94
N TYR A 318 2.91 -0.36 -18.02
CA TYR A 318 4.10 -1.22 -17.98
C TYR A 318 5.16 -0.69 -16.99
N THR A 319 5.45 0.62 -17.05
CA THR A 319 6.44 1.25 -16.16
C THR A 319 6.05 1.12 -14.70
N LEU A 320 4.79 1.41 -14.34
CA LEU A 320 4.30 1.28 -12.97
C LEU A 320 4.33 -0.16 -12.45
N ALA A 321 3.90 -1.14 -13.29
CA ALA A 321 3.94 -2.55 -12.94
C ALA A 321 5.39 -3.04 -12.79
N ARG A 322 6.30 -2.63 -13.69
CA ARG A 322 7.72 -2.96 -13.58
C ARG A 322 8.35 -2.36 -12.33
N ASN A 323 8.08 -1.07 -12.06
CA ASN A 323 8.55 -0.40 -10.86
C ASN A 323 8.12 -1.14 -9.59
N SER A 324 6.89 -1.71 -9.55
CA SER A 324 6.41 -2.44 -8.40
C SER A 324 7.26 -3.67 -8.08
N PHE A 325 7.78 -4.36 -9.10
CA PHE A 325 8.72 -5.48 -8.90
C PHE A 325 10.13 -5.00 -8.55
N ASP A 326 10.61 -3.93 -9.21
CA ASP A 326 11.94 -3.38 -8.94
C ASP A 326 12.05 -2.81 -7.51
N ALA A 327 10.95 -2.23 -6.99
CA ALA A 327 10.86 -1.65 -5.65
C ALA A 327 10.56 -2.68 -4.55
N SER A 328 10.18 -3.91 -4.88
CA SER A 328 9.83 -4.96 -3.91
C SER A 328 11.06 -5.57 -3.24
N PHE A 329 10.85 -6.13 -2.05
CA PHE A 329 11.89 -6.78 -1.26
C PHE A 329 12.04 -8.29 -1.56
N ILE A 330 11.62 -8.71 -2.75
CA ILE A 330 11.77 -10.10 -3.20
C ILE A 330 13.20 -10.41 -3.68
N GLU A 331 13.53 -11.69 -3.64
CA GLU A 331 14.81 -12.19 -4.14
C GLU A 331 15.02 -11.90 -5.63
N PRO A 332 16.26 -11.58 -6.06
CA PRO A 332 16.55 -11.17 -7.45
C PRO A 332 16.12 -12.19 -8.51
N GLY A 333 16.17 -13.49 -8.22
CA GLY A 333 15.73 -14.55 -9.13
C GLY A 333 14.23 -14.51 -9.38
N LEU A 334 13.45 -14.38 -8.30
CA LEU A 334 11.99 -14.28 -8.37
C LEU A 334 11.55 -12.98 -9.06
N ARG A 335 12.22 -11.86 -8.75
CA ARG A 335 11.99 -10.58 -9.41
C ARG A 335 12.13 -10.68 -10.93
N ARG A 336 13.19 -11.30 -11.43
CA ARG A 336 13.38 -11.52 -12.86
C ARG A 336 12.24 -12.31 -13.48
N SER A 337 11.81 -13.39 -12.84
CA SER A 337 10.71 -14.21 -13.36
C SER A 337 9.39 -13.44 -13.44
N TYR A 338 9.14 -12.54 -12.49
CA TYR A 338 7.95 -11.70 -12.49
C TYR A 338 7.99 -10.61 -13.58
N ILE A 339 9.16 -10.02 -13.80
CA ILE A 339 9.37 -9.06 -14.89
C ILE A 339 9.23 -9.77 -16.25
N ASP A 340 9.74 -10.98 -16.41
CA ASP A 340 9.60 -11.77 -17.64
C ASP A 340 8.11 -12.09 -17.92
N ARG A 341 7.36 -12.44 -16.90
CA ARG A 341 5.89 -12.61 -17.01
C ARG A 341 5.18 -11.32 -17.42
N LEU A 342 5.58 -10.19 -16.84
CA LEU A 342 5.06 -8.87 -17.23
C LEU A 342 5.36 -8.56 -18.70
N ASN A 343 6.60 -8.79 -19.15
CA ASN A 343 7.02 -8.57 -20.53
C ASN A 343 6.16 -9.39 -21.52
N GLN A 344 5.96 -10.67 -21.25
CA GLN A 344 5.13 -11.56 -22.08
C GLN A 344 3.69 -11.06 -22.20
N VAL A 345 3.09 -10.64 -21.08
CA VAL A 345 1.73 -10.09 -21.10
C VAL A 345 1.70 -8.78 -21.87
N PHE A 346 2.63 -7.86 -21.63
CA PHE A 346 2.68 -6.56 -22.30
C PHE A 346 2.84 -6.71 -23.82
N GLU A 347 3.75 -7.59 -24.28
CA GLU A 347 3.97 -7.89 -25.68
C GLU A 347 2.72 -8.45 -26.37
N SER A 348 1.93 -9.29 -25.67
CA SER A 348 0.67 -9.83 -26.23
C SER A 348 -0.39 -8.76 -26.48
N PHE A 349 -0.27 -7.60 -25.82
CA PHE A 349 -1.15 -6.44 -26.03
C PHE A 349 -0.60 -5.43 -27.03
N GLN A 350 0.62 -5.60 -27.57
CA GLN A 350 1.10 -4.76 -28.67
C GLN A 350 0.38 -5.09 -29.98
N PRO A 351 0.14 -4.12 -30.87
CA PRO A 351 -0.38 -4.43 -32.20
C PRO A 351 0.63 -5.33 -32.93
N PRO A 352 0.16 -6.30 -33.75
CA PRO A 352 1.06 -7.05 -34.59
C PRO A 352 1.87 -6.09 -35.48
N SER A 353 3.19 -6.28 -35.51
CA SER A 353 4.14 -5.52 -36.32
C SER A 353 3.87 -5.63 -37.82
#